data_94205212d609a3d946373df02f87ce39
#
_entry.id   94205212d609a3d946373df02f87ce39
#
_cell.length_a   1.000
_cell.length_b   1.000
_cell.length_c   1.000
_cell.angle_alpha   90.00
_cell.angle_beta   90.00
_cell.angle_gamma   90.00
#
_symmetry.space_group_name_H-M   'P 1'
#
loop_
_entity.id
_entity.type
_entity.pdbx_description
1 polymer ?
#
loop_
_entity_poly.entity_id
_entity_poly.type
_entity_poly.pdbx_seq_one_letter_code
_entity_poly.pdbx_strand_id
1 'polypeptide(L)'
;FEIDVADYEENRHFFLSNYFLAHYDAGMRTLPNLATGVKINRVEIWVTNKTGTTSNTRNIVALTDLGENNGVSRPDLWGPGSGAVPSNQANGEYQTIAQGHPEARDIDQASSALEGMGLVGGTDFEKLSSARLLSSSEYTVNTSLGYVSLRAGLQADQVLAVAYEYTYGGVTYQVGEFSSDRTNVGEALFVKALKNTSNNPAQGNWRLMMKNVYYLASTVQKEKFRLDVKYQSDTTGVYISYIPETQVKGCLLYTSPSPRDG
;
A
#
# COMPACT_ATOMS: atom_id res chain seq x y z
N PHE A 1 -25.19 1.15 17.16
CA PHE A 1 -24.62 0.88 15.84
C PHE A 1 -23.50 -0.15 16.02
N GLU A 2 -23.60 -1.26 15.35
CA GLU A 2 -22.67 -2.41 15.43
C GLU A 2 -22.05 -2.65 14.05
N ILE A 3 -20.77 -2.94 14.01
CA ILE A 3 -20.02 -3.23 12.78
C ILE A 3 -19.26 -4.53 13.01
N ASP A 4 -19.36 -5.47 12.08
CA ASP A 4 -18.54 -6.67 12.08
C ASP A 4 -17.08 -6.34 11.70
N VAL A 5 -16.13 -7.05 12.31
CA VAL A 5 -14.70 -6.91 11.99
C VAL A 5 -14.42 -7.24 10.51
N ALA A 6 -15.25 -8.07 9.87
CA ALA A 6 -15.15 -8.38 8.45
C ALA A 6 -15.61 -7.24 7.53
N ASP A 7 -16.38 -6.25 8.04
CA ASP A 7 -16.93 -5.14 7.26
C ASP A 7 -15.95 -3.97 7.09
N TYR A 8 -14.64 -4.22 7.09
CA TYR A 8 -13.65 -3.19 6.80
C TYR A 8 -13.72 -2.76 5.32
N GLU A 9 -13.26 -1.53 5.03
CA GLU A 9 -13.23 -0.99 3.67
C GLU A 9 -12.15 -1.68 2.81
N GLU A 10 -12.46 -2.89 2.34
CA GLU A 10 -11.56 -3.73 1.56
C GLU A 10 -11.12 -3.04 0.25
N ASN A 11 -9.88 -3.26 -0.16
CA ASN A 11 -9.31 -2.77 -1.42
C ASN A 11 -9.40 -1.24 -1.62
N ARG A 12 -9.36 -0.49 -0.52
CA ARG A 12 -9.54 0.97 -0.55
C ARG A 12 -8.38 1.76 0.05
N HIS A 13 -7.74 1.25 1.09
CA HIS A 13 -6.69 1.94 1.82
C HIS A 13 -5.38 1.14 1.77
N PHE A 14 -4.27 1.80 1.35
CA PHE A 14 -3.00 1.11 1.14
C PHE A 14 -1.83 1.93 1.66
N PHE A 15 -0.93 1.30 2.40
CA PHE A 15 0.39 1.86 2.68
C PHE A 15 1.25 1.89 1.42
N LEU A 16 2.08 2.92 1.28
CA LEU A 16 2.97 3.07 0.12
C LEU A 16 4.15 2.09 0.13
N SER A 17 4.53 1.59 1.31
CA SER A 17 5.58 0.58 1.51
C SER A 17 5.47 -0.10 2.88
N ASN A 18 6.25 -1.16 3.07
CA ASN A 18 6.40 -1.83 4.36
C ASN A 18 6.97 -0.90 5.45
N TYR A 19 7.79 0.07 5.07
CA TYR A 19 8.29 1.10 5.98
C TYR A 19 7.15 1.88 6.64
N PHE A 20 6.22 2.39 5.84
CA PHE A 20 5.09 3.17 6.38
C PHE A 20 4.15 2.33 7.22
N LEU A 21 3.91 1.08 6.83
CA LEU A 21 3.17 0.12 7.65
C LEU A 21 3.83 -0.08 9.03
N ALA A 22 5.14 -0.30 9.07
CA ALA A 22 5.88 -0.54 10.31
C ALA A 22 5.93 0.68 11.24
N HIS A 23 5.86 1.90 10.70
CA HIS A 23 5.92 3.15 11.46
C HIS A 23 4.56 3.76 11.76
N TYR A 24 3.48 3.18 11.28
CA TYR A 24 2.12 3.72 11.40
C TYR A 24 1.69 3.90 12.87
N ASP A 25 1.81 2.86 13.68
CA ASP A 25 1.38 2.91 15.08
C ASP A 25 2.19 3.91 15.91
N ALA A 26 3.50 3.98 15.65
CA ALA A 26 4.36 4.97 16.30
C ALA A 26 3.96 6.41 15.92
N GLY A 27 3.65 6.64 14.63
CA GLY A 27 3.15 7.93 14.15
C GLY A 27 1.81 8.30 14.79
N MET A 28 0.89 7.36 14.90
CA MET A 28 -0.44 7.59 15.49
C MET A 28 -0.39 7.95 16.98
N ARG A 29 0.61 7.47 17.72
CA ARG A 29 0.79 7.80 19.14
C ARG A 29 1.18 9.25 19.38
N THR A 30 1.64 9.97 18.36
CA THR A 30 2.06 11.39 18.48
C THR A 30 0.97 12.39 18.11
N LEU A 31 -0.28 11.93 17.90
CA LEU A 31 -1.41 12.82 17.62
C LEU A 31 -1.58 13.89 18.71
N PRO A 32 -1.99 15.12 18.34
CA PRO A 32 -2.37 15.56 17.00
C PRO A 32 -1.21 15.91 16.06
N ASN A 33 0.03 15.95 16.55
CA ASN A 33 1.22 16.31 15.80
C ASN A 33 1.92 15.05 15.28
N LEU A 34 1.71 14.70 14.00
CA LEU A 34 2.36 13.56 13.37
C LEU A 34 3.85 13.83 13.13
N ALA A 35 4.70 13.46 14.09
CA ALA A 35 6.15 13.67 14.04
C ALA A 35 6.89 12.48 13.40
N THR A 36 6.48 12.07 12.19
CA THR A 36 7.11 10.93 11.48
C THR A 36 8.42 11.29 10.80
N GLY A 37 8.73 12.58 10.67
CA GLY A 37 9.88 13.07 9.91
C GLY A 37 9.75 12.89 8.39
N VAL A 38 8.65 12.30 7.92
CA VAL A 38 8.36 12.05 6.50
C VAL A 38 7.34 13.07 5.99
N LYS A 39 7.54 13.52 4.76
CA LYS A 39 6.56 14.30 4.01
C LYS A 39 6.48 13.81 2.57
N ILE A 40 5.35 13.20 2.20
CA ILE A 40 5.09 12.86 0.79
C ILE A 40 4.86 14.15 0.00
N ASN A 41 5.65 14.34 -1.06
CA ASN A 41 5.63 15.54 -1.90
C ASN A 41 4.80 15.33 -3.17
N ARG A 42 4.94 14.15 -3.78
CA ARG A 42 4.29 13.81 -5.05
C ARG A 42 3.90 12.34 -5.08
N VAL A 43 2.76 12.04 -5.70
CA VAL A 43 2.27 10.68 -5.93
C VAL A 43 1.61 10.62 -7.31
N GLU A 44 1.86 9.55 -8.04
CA GLU A 44 1.10 9.12 -9.21
C GLU A 44 0.55 7.73 -8.94
N ILE A 45 -0.76 7.54 -9.10
CA ILE A 45 -1.44 6.27 -8.83
C ILE A 45 -2.00 5.72 -10.12
N TRP A 46 -1.64 4.49 -10.42
CA TRP A 46 -2.00 3.77 -11.62
C TRP A 46 -2.90 2.58 -11.29
N VAL A 47 -3.93 2.39 -12.10
CA VAL A 47 -4.86 1.25 -11.94
C VAL A 47 -5.12 0.57 -13.27
N THR A 48 -5.57 -0.68 -13.20
CA THR A 48 -6.09 -1.39 -14.37
C THR A 48 -7.18 -0.57 -15.05
N ASN A 49 -7.02 -0.33 -16.35
CA ASN A 49 -7.96 0.44 -17.15
C ASN A 49 -9.18 -0.41 -17.53
N LYS A 50 -10.22 -0.38 -16.70
CA LYS A 50 -11.50 -1.09 -16.94
C LYS A 50 -12.47 -0.29 -17.83
N THR A 51 -12.26 1.01 -17.94
CA THR A 51 -13.16 1.92 -18.66
C THR A 51 -12.81 2.10 -20.13
N GLY A 52 -11.68 1.55 -20.57
CA GLY A 52 -11.20 1.71 -21.94
C GLY A 52 -10.83 3.17 -22.30
N THR A 53 -10.59 4.01 -21.29
CA THR A 53 -10.15 5.39 -21.53
C THR A 53 -8.78 5.39 -22.22
N THR A 54 -8.59 6.31 -23.14
CA THR A 54 -7.33 6.49 -23.90
C THR A 54 -6.53 7.70 -23.45
N SER A 55 -7.12 8.55 -22.60
CA SER A 55 -6.45 9.72 -22.04
C SER A 55 -5.80 9.38 -20.68
N ASN A 56 -4.64 9.99 -20.42
CA ASN A 56 -3.87 9.76 -19.17
C ASN A 56 -3.57 8.28 -18.92
N THR A 57 -3.15 7.58 -19.97
CA THR A 57 -2.77 6.16 -19.89
C THR A 57 -1.30 5.99 -20.23
N ARG A 58 -0.66 5.03 -19.59
CA ARG A 58 0.72 4.58 -19.87
C ARG A 58 0.83 3.07 -19.72
N ASN A 59 1.76 2.49 -20.45
CA ASN A 59 2.21 1.16 -20.13
C ASN A 59 2.99 1.18 -18.83
N ILE A 60 2.73 0.23 -17.94
CA ILE A 60 3.45 0.10 -16.68
C ILE A 60 3.84 -1.35 -16.41
N VAL A 61 4.95 -1.52 -15.74
CA VAL A 61 5.34 -2.75 -15.05
C VAL A 61 5.36 -2.42 -13.57
N ALA A 62 4.42 -2.99 -12.82
CA ALA A 62 4.29 -2.80 -11.39
C ALA A 62 5.04 -3.91 -10.67
N LEU A 63 6.04 -3.56 -9.88
CA LEU A 63 6.96 -4.48 -9.21
C LEU A 63 6.65 -4.54 -7.71
N THR A 64 6.57 -5.74 -7.14
CA THR A 64 6.13 -5.93 -5.76
C THR A 64 7.16 -5.44 -4.75
N ASP A 65 8.44 -5.65 -4.99
CA ASP A 65 9.52 -5.29 -4.07
C ASP A 65 10.15 -3.92 -4.35
N LEU A 66 9.72 -3.23 -5.41
CA LEU A 66 10.31 -1.97 -5.83
C LEU A 66 10.42 -0.98 -4.68
N GLY A 67 11.66 -0.58 -4.42
CA GLY A 67 11.96 0.44 -3.43
C GLY A 67 11.80 0.03 -1.96
N GLU A 68 11.50 -1.22 -1.67
CA GLU A 68 11.41 -1.69 -0.28
C GLU A 68 12.79 -1.75 0.37
N ASN A 69 12.95 -1.05 1.50
CA ASN A 69 14.15 -1.09 2.32
C ASN A 69 14.11 -2.21 3.38
N ASN A 70 12.95 -2.81 3.58
CA ASN A 70 12.75 -3.99 4.43
C ASN A 70 11.52 -4.77 3.94
N GLY A 71 11.37 -6.00 4.41
CA GLY A 71 10.22 -6.84 4.06
C GLY A 71 10.16 -7.19 2.58
N VAL A 72 11.30 -7.28 1.91
CA VAL A 72 11.44 -7.73 0.52
C VAL A 72 10.91 -9.15 0.39
N SER A 73 10.07 -9.40 -0.61
CA SER A 73 9.42 -10.70 -0.83
C SER A 73 10.38 -11.71 -1.48
N ARG A 74 11.31 -11.21 -2.32
CA ARG A 74 12.30 -11.99 -3.02
C ARG A 74 13.74 -11.62 -2.61
N PRO A 75 14.10 -11.88 -1.33
CA PRO A 75 15.46 -11.58 -0.85
C PRO A 75 16.54 -12.45 -1.52
N ASP A 76 16.14 -13.54 -2.14
CA ASP A 76 17.00 -14.39 -2.99
C ASP A 76 17.47 -13.67 -4.26
N LEU A 77 16.70 -12.75 -4.80
CA LEU A 77 17.02 -11.98 -6.00
C LEU A 77 17.60 -10.59 -5.68
N TRP A 78 17.03 -9.90 -4.70
CA TRP A 78 17.33 -8.48 -4.44
C TRP A 78 18.09 -8.23 -3.14
N GLY A 79 18.27 -9.26 -2.31
CA GLY A 79 18.73 -9.12 -0.94
C GLY A 79 17.59 -8.64 0.01
N PRO A 80 17.89 -8.51 1.30
CA PRO A 80 16.88 -8.20 2.32
C PRO A 80 16.38 -6.75 2.29
N GLY A 81 16.88 -5.93 1.40
CA GLY A 81 16.73 -4.48 1.43
C GLY A 81 17.76 -3.80 2.31
N SER A 82 18.00 -2.52 2.11
CA SER A 82 18.98 -1.73 2.83
C SER A 82 18.58 -0.26 2.90
N GLY A 83 19.28 0.51 3.74
CA GLY A 83 18.99 1.91 3.97
C GLY A 83 17.91 2.14 5.03
N ALA A 84 17.81 3.37 5.48
CA ALA A 84 16.88 3.75 6.55
C ALA A 84 15.44 3.88 6.07
N VAL A 85 15.24 4.13 4.77
CA VAL A 85 13.94 4.51 4.19
C VAL A 85 13.79 3.95 2.76
N PRO A 86 12.56 3.80 2.24
CA PRO A 86 12.29 3.33 0.89
C PRO A 86 12.91 4.23 -0.20
N SER A 87 13.47 3.62 -1.23
CA SER A 87 13.93 4.35 -2.42
C SER A 87 14.19 3.38 -3.57
N ASN A 88 14.31 3.88 -4.80
CA ASN A 88 14.71 3.05 -5.95
C ASN A 88 16.08 2.35 -5.74
N GLN A 89 16.88 2.81 -4.78
CA GLN A 89 18.18 2.23 -4.44
C GLN A 89 18.15 1.33 -3.18
N ALA A 90 16.99 1.16 -2.54
CA ALA A 90 16.90 0.45 -1.25
C ALA A 90 17.13 -1.06 -1.37
N ASN A 91 16.86 -1.63 -2.53
CA ASN A 91 17.23 -2.98 -2.92
C ASN A 91 17.74 -2.97 -4.38
N GLY A 92 18.22 -4.08 -4.89
CA GLY A 92 18.79 -4.15 -6.23
C GLY A 92 17.78 -4.22 -7.37
N GLU A 93 16.48 -4.32 -7.10
CA GLU A 93 15.44 -4.61 -8.11
C GLU A 93 15.40 -3.56 -9.23
N TYR A 94 15.26 -2.30 -8.86
CA TYR A 94 15.16 -1.22 -9.85
C TYR A 94 16.38 -1.15 -10.76
N GLN A 95 17.59 -1.17 -10.17
CA GLN A 95 18.84 -1.08 -10.93
C GLN A 95 19.03 -2.29 -11.86
N THR A 96 18.75 -3.49 -11.35
CA THR A 96 18.91 -4.72 -12.13
C THR A 96 17.97 -4.74 -13.33
N ILE A 97 16.70 -4.38 -13.12
CA ILE A 97 15.72 -4.36 -14.21
C ILE A 97 15.97 -3.19 -15.16
N ALA A 98 16.13 -1.98 -14.65
CA ALA A 98 16.23 -0.78 -15.49
C ALA A 98 17.51 -0.72 -16.33
N GLN A 99 18.61 -1.27 -15.82
CA GLN A 99 19.92 -1.24 -16.48
C GLN A 99 20.27 -2.56 -17.16
N GLY A 100 19.90 -3.68 -16.55
CA GLY A 100 20.25 -5.01 -17.04
C GLY A 100 19.26 -5.58 -18.05
N HIS A 101 18.01 -5.16 -18.00
CA HIS A 101 16.91 -5.69 -18.81
C HIS A 101 16.07 -4.57 -19.45
N PRO A 102 16.68 -3.73 -20.33
CA PRO A 102 15.96 -2.64 -20.99
C PRO A 102 14.78 -3.10 -21.84
N GLU A 103 14.78 -4.36 -22.30
CA GLU A 103 13.67 -5.00 -23.01
C GLU A 103 12.38 -5.10 -22.17
N ALA A 104 12.48 -5.08 -20.84
CA ALA A 104 11.33 -5.05 -19.94
C ALA A 104 10.50 -3.74 -20.06
N ARG A 105 11.04 -2.71 -20.74
CA ARG A 105 10.29 -1.48 -21.06
C ARG A 105 9.37 -1.61 -22.24
N ASP A 106 9.60 -2.57 -23.11
CA ASP A 106 8.66 -2.96 -24.14
C ASP A 106 7.56 -3.82 -23.48
N ILE A 107 6.34 -3.31 -23.46
CA ILE A 107 5.24 -3.98 -22.75
C ILE A 107 4.97 -5.38 -23.29
N ASP A 108 5.26 -5.66 -24.55
CA ASP A 108 5.07 -6.97 -25.15
C ASP A 108 6.15 -7.97 -24.74
N GLN A 109 7.37 -7.48 -24.47
CA GLN A 109 8.51 -8.29 -24.06
C GLN A 109 8.67 -8.37 -22.53
N ALA A 110 8.03 -7.49 -21.78
CA ALA A 110 8.22 -7.34 -20.33
C ALA A 110 8.04 -8.65 -19.55
N SER A 111 7.00 -9.43 -19.86
CA SER A 111 6.78 -10.72 -19.17
C SER A 111 7.92 -11.69 -19.40
N SER A 112 8.33 -11.90 -20.66
CA SER A 112 9.40 -12.83 -20.99
C SER A 112 10.75 -12.41 -20.38
N ALA A 113 11.04 -11.09 -20.34
CA ALA A 113 12.26 -10.56 -19.76
C ALA A 113 12.30 -10.81 -18.22
N LEU A 114 11.19 -10.50 -17.53
CA LEU A 114 11.12 -10.63 -16.07
C LEU A 114 11.03 -12.09 -15.61
N GLU A 115 10.29 -12.93 -16.33
CA GLU A 115 10.22 -14.37 -16.06
C GLU A 115 11.57 -15.06 -16.32
N GLY A 116 12.32 -14.59 -17.31
CA GLY A 116 13.69 -15.04 -17.57
C GLY A 116 14.65 -14.75 -16.41
N MET A 117 14.35 -13.75 -15.58
CA MET A 117 15.10 -13.45 -14.34
C MET A 117 14.63 -14.27 -13.14
N GLY A 118 13.57 -15.07 -13.27
CA GLY A 118 12.99 -15.88 -12.20
C GLY A 118 11.88 -15.18 -11.44
N LEU A 119 11.35 -14.06 -11.94
CA LEU A 119 10.18 -13.39 -11.39
C LEU A 119 8.90 -14.07 -11.86
N VAL A 120 7.85 -14.03 -11.04
CA VAL A 120 6.56 -14.66 -11.30
C VAL A 120 5.49 -13.61 -11.54
N GLY A 121 4.87 -13.61 -12.71
CA GLY A 121 3.76 -12.73 -13.05
C GLY A 121 2.57 -12.93 -12.10
N GLY A 122 1.88 -11.86 -11.75
CA GLY A 122 0.79 -11.87 -10.77
C GLY A 122 1.22 -11.94 -9.32
N THR A 123 2.51 -12.20 -9.05
CA THR A 123 3.08 -12.28 -7.70
C THR A 123 4.19 -11.26 -7.50
N ASP A 124 5.27 -11.36 -8.28
CA ASP A 124 6.42 -10.47 -8.16
C ASP A 124 6.24 -9.21 -9.02
N PHE A 125 5.50 -9.32 -10.12
CA PHE A 125 5.18 -8.19 -10.98
C PHE A 125 3.81 -8.32 -11.65
N GLU A 126 3.29 -7.16 -12.07
CA GLU A 126 2.11 -7.04 -12.92
C GLU A 126 2.42 -6.19 -14.15
N LYS A 127 2.00 -6.65 -15.30
CA LYS A 127 2.11 -5.95 -16.57
C LYS A 127 0.78 -5.35 -16.97
N LEU A 128 0.70 -4.03 -17.13
CA LEU A 128 -0.52 -3.35 -17.57
C LEU A 128 -0.26 -2.53 -18.82
N SER A 129 -0.91 -2.93 -19.90
CA SER A 129 -0.99 -2.11 -21.10
C SER A 129 -2.03 -1.01 -20.87
N SER A 130 -1.66 0.23 -21.17
CA SER A 130 -2.55 1.40 -21.04
C SER A 130 -3.19 1.53 -19.65
N ALA A 131 -2.42 1.32 -18.58
CA ALA A 131 -2.87 1.59 -17.22
C ALA A 131 -3.36 3.03 -17.09
N ARG A 132 -4.44 3.24 -16.33
CA ARG A 132 -5.06 4.55 -16.15
C ARG A 132 -4.44 5.27 -14.94
N LEU A 133 -4.01 6.51 -15.14
CA LEU A 133 -3.63 7.40 -14.06
C LEU A 133 -4.89 7.91 -13.33
N LEU A 134 -4.94 7.76 -12.01
CA LEU A 134 -6.01 8.34 -11.20
C LEU A 134 -5.86 9.85 -11.11
N SER A 135 -6.98 10.56 -11.22
CA SER A 135 -7.03 12.00 -10.93
C SER A 135 -6.95 12.26 -9.42
N SER A 136 -6.47 13.43 -9.03
CA SER A 136 -6.39 13.82 -7.61
C SER A 136 -7.76 13.84 -6.89
N SER A 137 -8.86 13.85 -7.64
CA SER A 137 -10.21 13.76 -7.08
C SER A 137 -10.62 12.33 -6.71
N GLU A 138 -9.91 11.29 -7.17
CA GLU A 138 -10.27 9.88 -6.97
C GLU A 138 -9.58 9.26 -5.75
N TYR A 139 -8.63 9.95 -5.13
CA TYR A 139 -7.92 9.46 -3.94
C TYR A 139 -7.53 10.59 -2.99
N THR A 140 -7.10 10.24 -1.82
CA THR A 140 -6.43 11.12 -0.86
C THR A 140 -5.13 10.47 -0.39
N VAL A 141 -4.14 11.30 -0.02
CA VAL A 141 -2.85 10.84 0.51
C VAL A 141 -2.67 11.40 1.91
N ASN A 142 -2.36 10.55 2.88
CA ASN A 142 -1.83 11.01 4.14
C ASN A 142 -0.32 11.21 3.99
N THR A 143 0.09 12.47 3.87
CA THR A 143 1.47 12.84 3.54
C THR A 143 2.47 12.58 4.66
N SER A 144 2.02 12.42 5.90
CA SER A 144 2.88 12.15 7.06
C SER A 144 2.95 10.67 7.41
N LEU A 145 1.88 9.92 7.19
CA LEU A 145 1.82 8.48 7.51
C LEU A 145 2.08 7.58 6.29
N GLY A 146 2.14 8.14 5.08
CA GLY A 146 2.50 7.41 3.86
C GLY A 146 1.51 6.32 3.46
N TYR A 147 0.22 6.66 3.44
CA TYR A 147 -0.81 5.80 2.87
C TYR A 147 -1.75 6.58 1.94
N VAL A 148 -2.39 5.84 1.04
CA VAL A 148 -3.40 6.35 0.11
C VAL A 148 -4.76 5.75 0.43
N SER A 149 -5.81 6.55 0.24
CA SER A 149 -7.20 6.14 0.37
C SER A 149 -7.93 6.44 -0.92
N LEU A 150 -8.45 5.42 -1.57
CA LEU A 150 -9.24 5.55 -2.79
C LEU A 150 -10.68 5.95 -2.44
N ARG A 151 -11.33 6.75 -3.28
CA ARG A 151 -12.74 7.08 -3.08
C ARG A 151 -13.66 5.91 -3.36
N ALA A 152 -13.29 5.06 -4.30
CA ALA A 152 -13.97 3.80 -4.60
C ALA A 152 -13.01 2.63 -4.38
N GLY A 153 -13.47 1.57 -3.73
CA GLY A 153 -12.70 0.34 -3.57
C GLY A 153 -12.44 -0.33 -4.93
N LEU A 154 -11.29 -0.96 -5.05
CA LEU A 154 -10.92 -1.71 -6.26
C LEU A 154 -11.63 -3.05 -6.30
N GLN A 155 -11.91 -3.52 -7.51
CA GLN A 155 -12.34 -4.89 -7.73
C GLN A 155 -11.18 -5.87 -7.49
N ALA A 156 -11.51 -7.14 -7.23
CA ALA A 156 -10.52 -8.15 -6.91
C ALA A 156 -9.44 -8.31 -7.99
N ASP A 157 -9.82 -8.20 -9.26
CA ASP A 157 -8.96 -8.34 -10.43
C ASP A 157 -8.25 -7.06 -10.89
N GLN A 158 -8.40 -5.96 -10.15
CA GLN A 158 -7.71 -4.71 -10.45
C GLN A 158 -6.37 -4.64 -9.73
N VAL A 159 -5.36 -4.17 -10.45
CA VAL A 159 -4.04 -3.83 -9.93
C VAL A 159 -4.02 -2.38 -9.47
N LEU A 160 -3.33 -2.12 -8.37
CA LEU A 160 -2.97 -0.79 -7.90
C LEU A 160 -1.46 -0.65 -7.87
N ALA A 161 -0.95 0.37 -8.53
CA ALA A 161 0.46 0.67 -8.53
C ALA A 161 0.72 2.16 -8.31
N VAL A 162 1.91 2.51 -7.83
CA VAL A 162 2.24 3.86 -7.42
C VAL A 162 3.68 4.22 -7.75
N ALA A 163 3.90 5.50 -8.12
CA ALA A 163 5.18 6.17 -7.98
C ALA A 163 5.03 7.30 -6.97
N TYR A 164 5.99 7.48 -6.08
CA TYR A 164 5.94 8.53 -5.08
C TYR A 164 7.31 9.12 -4.77
N GLU A 165 7.30 10.39 -4.41
CA GLU A 165 8.45 11.14 -3.93
C GLU A 165 8.14 11.69 -2.54
N TYR A 166 9.12 11.66 -1.67
CA TYR A 166 8.98 12.17 -0.31
C TYR A 166 10.30 12.71 0.23
N THR A 167 10.20 13.57 1.25
CA THR A 167 11.35 14.09 1.99
C THR A 167 11.43 13.43 3.36
N TYR A 168 12.63 13.01 3.74
CA TYR A 168 12.99 12.51 5.07
C TYR A 168 14.36 13.04 5.46
N GLY A 169 14.47 13.64 6.66
CA GLY A 169 15.74 14.20 7.13
C GLY A 169 16.36 15.27 6.21
N GLY A 170 15.53 15.99 5.44
CA GLY A 170 15.99 16.99 4.48
C GLY A 170 16.46 16.44 3.13
N VAL A 171 16.43 15.11 2.93
CA VAL A 171 16.76 14.42 1.68
C VAL A 171 15.51 13.99 0.97
N THR A 172 15.48 14.14 -0.36
CA THR A 172 14.38 13.68 -1.20
C THR A 172 14.66 12.29 -1.73
N TYR A 173 13.67 11.41 -1.61
CA TYR A 173 13.70 10.02 -2.06
C TYR A 173 12.56 9.76 -3.03
N GLN A 174 12.79 8.89 -4.01
CA GLN A 174 11.80 8.46 -5.00
C GLN A 174 11.69 6.94 -5.03
N VAL A 175 10.45 6.46 -5.15
CA VAL A 175 10.12 5.05 -5.43
C VAL A 175 9.23 5.00 -6.66
N GLY A 176 9.64 4.19 -7.64
CA GLY A 176 9.01 4.11 -8.95
C GLY A 176 9.38 5.29 -9.87
N GLU A 177 8.85 5.27 -11.07
CA GLU A 177 9.03 6.30 -12.09
C GLU A 177 7.73 7.08 -12.30
N PHE A 178 7.86 8.39 -12.37
CA PHE A 178 6.75 9.26 -12.74
C PHE A 178 6.57 9.30 -14.26
N SER A 179 5.38 9.64 -14.70
CA SER A 179 5.06 9.81 -16.11
C SER A 179 5.96 10.86 -16.82
N SER A 180 6.46 11.84 -16.06
CA SER A 180 7.42 12.85 -16.53
C SER A 180 8.85 12.35 -16.67
N ASP A 181 9.22 11.26 -16.02
CA ASP A 181 10.59 10.73 -16.01
C ASP A 181 10.96 10.04 -17.32
N ARG A 182 9.94 9.67 -18.11
CA ARG A 182 10.09 9.04 -19.42
C ARG A 182 9.32 9.81 -20.49
N THR A 183 10.06 10.39 -21.42
CA THR A 183 9.52 11.14 -22.57
C THR A 183 8.92 10.24 -23.63
N ASN A 184 9.48 9.01 -23.78
CA ASN A 184 8.94 8.01 -24.70
C ASN A 184 7.69 7.36 -24.09
N VAL A 185 6.51 7.74 -24.56
CA VAL A 185 5.23 7.22 -24.07
C VAL A 185 4.97 5.75 -24.40
N GLY A 186 5.72 5.18 -25.34
CA GLY A 186 5.67 3.75 -25.66
C GLY A 186 6.36 2.86 -24.62
N GLU A 187 7.36 3.39 -23.92
CA GLU A 187 8.06 2.67 -22.86
C GLU A 187 7.21 2.51 -21.61
N ALA A 188 7.25 1.32 -21.01
CA ALA A 188 6.63 1.06 -19.73
C ALA A 188 7.37 1.78 -18.60
N LEU A 189 6.60 2.36 -17.66
CA LEU A 189 7.12 2.88 -16.42
C LEU A 189 7.29 1.73 -15.41
N PHE A 190 8.37 1.75 -14.66
CA PHE A 190 8.57 0.85 -13.53
C PHE A 190 8.01 1.51 -12.28
N VAL A 191 6.97 0.93 -11.71
CA VAL A 191 6.24 1.48 -10.57
C VAL A 191 6.08 0.43 -9.48
N LYS A 192 5.83 0.86 -8.25
CA LYS A 192 5.61 -0.05 -7.13
C LYS A 192 4.20 -0.63 -7.15
N ALA A 193 4.08 -1.96 -7.06
CA ALA A 193 2.79 -2.62 -6.88
C ALA A 193 2.33 -2.50 -5.41
N LEU A 194 1.13 -1.96 -5.19
CA LEU A 194 0.44 -1.97 -3.89
C LEU A 194 -0.58 -3.10 -3.80
N LYS A 195 -1.19 -3.48 -4.92
CA LYS A 195 -2.12 -4.61 -5.04
C LYS A 195 -1.95 -5.29 -6.39
N ASN A 196 -1.77 -6.59 -6.37
CA ASN A 196 -1.75 -7.45 -7.56
C ASN A 196 -3.15 -8.01 -7.85
N THR A 197 -3.31 -8.68 -8.98
CA THR A 197 -4.54 -9.42 -9.33
C THR A 197 -4.79 -10.58 -8.39
N SER A 198 -3.75 -11.19 -7.84
CA SER A 198 -3.85 -12.25 -6.84
C SER A 198 -4.10 -11.69 -5.44
N ASN A 199 -5.08 -12.25 -4.74
CA ASN A 199 -5.40 -11.92 -3.33
C ASN A 199 -4.79 -12.94 -2.36
N ASN A 200 -3.62 -13.48 -2.65
CA ASN A 200 -2.95 -14.43 -1.78
C ASN A 200 -2.33 -13.72 -0.56
N PRO A 201 -2.74 -14.04 0.69
CA PRO A 201 -2.16 -13.47 1.91
C PRO A 201 -0.66 -13.69 2.08
N ALA A 202 -0.10 -14.69 1.42
CA ALA A 202 1.34 -14.96 1.44
C ALA A 202 2.17 -13.99 0.58
N GLN A 203 1.52 -13.17 -0.26
CA GLN A 203 2.22 -12.18 -1.07
C GLN A 203 2.70 -10.99 -0.25
N GLY A 204 3.89 -10.48 -0.59
CA GLY A 204 4.54 -9.42 0.15
C GLY A 204 3.74 -8.11 0.24
N ASN A 205 2.99 -7.78 -0.81
CA ASN A 205 2.16 -6.57 -0.82
C ASN A 205 0.75 -6.74 -0.22
N TRP A 206 0.31 -7.97 0.12
CA TRP A 206 -0.97 -8.21 0.78
C TRP A 206 -1.14 -7.39 2.07
N ARG A 207 -0.07 -7.27 2.85
CA ARG A 207 -0.08 -6.52 4.11
C ARG A 207 -0.14 -5.01 3.94
N LEU A 208 0.13 -4.48 2.74
CA LEU A 208 0.03 -3.04 2.47
C LEU A 208 -1.42 -2.57 2.46
N MET A 209 -2.40 -3.44 2.20
CA MET A 209 -3.81 -3.11 2.34
C MET A 209 -4.19 -3.00 3.82
N MET A 210 -4.77 -1.87 4.22
CA MET A 210 -5.30 -1.66 5.56
C MET A 210 -6.60 -2.44 5.73
N LYS A 211 -6.69 -3.25 6.80
CA LYS A 211 -7.82 -4.13 7.12
C LYS A 211 -8.52 -3.71 8.42
N ASN A 212 -8.25 -2.50 8.86
CA ASN A 212 -8.74 -1.93 10.11
C ASN A 212 -9.40 -0.56 9.93
N VAL A 213 -9.83 -0.25 8.71
CA VAL A 213 -10.55 0.98 8.39
C VAL A 213 -12.02 0.65 8.13
N TYR A 214 -12.90 1.28 8.89
CA TYR A 214 -14.34 1.04 8.86
C TYR A 214 -15.10 2.32 8.59
N TYR A 215 -16.12 2.24 7.75
CA TYR A 215 -17.07 3.33 7.57
C TYR A 215 -18.07 3.35 8.73
N LEU A 216 -18.03 4.39 9.55
CA LEU A 216 -18.94 4.54 10.68
C LEU A 216 -20.24 5.27 10.28
N ALA A 217 -20.09 6.45 9.73
CA ALA A 217 -21.18 7.31 9.26
C ALA A 217 -20.63 8.52 8.50
N SER A 218 -21.46 9.20 7.73
CA SER A 218 -21.10 10.45 7.04
C SER A 218 -20.79 11.60 8.01
N THR A 219 -21.37 11.56 9.21
CA THR A 219 -21.13 12.55 10.28
C THR A 219 -21.12 11.86 11.64
N VAL A 220 -20.03 12.03 12.38
CA VAL A 220 -19.89 11.49 13.74
C VAL A 220 -19.88 12.64 14.75
N GLN A 221 -20.75 12.57 15.76
CA GLN A 221 -20.75 13.52 16.87
C GLN A 221 -19.64 13.18 17.86
N LYS A 222 -18.56 13.96 17.85
CA LYS A 222 -17.35 13.70 18.67
C LYS A 222 -17.61 13.74 20.18
N GLU A 223 -18.54 14.59 20.64
CA GLU A 223 -18.79 14.84 22.07
C GLU A 223 -19.37 13.65 22.85
N LYS A 224 -19.95 12.66 22.15
CA LYS A 224 -20.55 11.47 22.77
C LYS A 224 -20.09 10.18 22.09
N PHE A 225 -19.00 10.26 21.33
CA PHE A 225 -18.49 9.09 20.63
C PHE A 225 -17.85 8.13 21.62
N ARG A 226 -18.32 6.90 21.61
CA ARG A 226 -17.71 5.77 22.33
C ARG A 226 -17.58 4.60 21.37
N LEU A 227 -16.41 3.97 21.35
CA LEU A 227 -16.13 2.76 20.61
C LEU A 227 -15.84 1.64 21.60
N ASP A 228 -16.65 0.59 21.57
CA ASP A 228 -16.42 -0.65 22.32
C ASP A 228 -16.05 -1.76 21.31
N VAL A 229 -14.90 -2.40 21.49
CA VAL A 229 -14.52 -3.59 20.73
C VAL A 229 -14.88 -4.82 21.56
N LYS A 230 -15.65 -5.73 20.97
CA LYS A 230 -16.12 -6.95 21.66
C LYS A 230 -15.78 -8.18 20.85
N TYR A 231 -15.48 -9.25 21.55
CA TYR A 231 -15.33 -10.59 21.01
C TYR A 231 -16.56 -11.41 21.35
N GLN A 232 -17.19 -12.03 20.37
CA GLN A 232 -18.27 -12.99 20.63
C GLN A 232 -17.67 -14.37 20.81
N SER A 233 -17.88 -14.96 21.98
CA SER A 233 -17.40 -16.30 22.26
C SER A 233 -18.17 -17.34 21.45
N ASP A 234 -17.46 -18.13 20.64
CA ASP A 234 -18.05 -19.19 19.82
C ASP A 234 -18.73 -20.29 20.66
N THR A 235 -18.30 -20.46 21.91
CA THR A 235 -18.83 -21.49 22.81
C THR A 235 -20.09 -21.06 23.54
N THR A 236 -20.19 -19.78 23.94
CA THR A 236 -21.28 -19.29 24.77
C THR A 236 -22.20 -18.29 24.06
N GLY A 237 -21.78 -17.77 22.91
CA GLY A 237 -22.47 -16.67 22.19
C GLY A 237 -22.46 -15.32 22.92
N VAL A 238 -21.76 -15.21 24.07
CA VAL A 238 -21.72 -14.00 24.89
C VAL A 238 -20.64 -13.06 24.39
N TYR A 239 -20.97 -11.76 24.33
CA TYR A 239 -19.98 -10.70 24.01
C TYR A 239 -19.14 -10.36 25.22
N ILE A 240 -17.82 -10.46 25.05
CA ILE A 240 -16.82 -10.17 26.08
C ILE A 240 -15.80 -9.13 25.54
N SER A 241 -15.18 -8.38 26.44
CA SER A 241 -14.20 -7.33 26.13
C SER A 241 -12.75 -7.83 26.12
N TYR A 242 -12.54 -9.14 26.12
CA TYR A 242 -11.22 -9.77 26.07
C TYR A 242 -11.28 -11.04 25.24
N ILE A 243 -10.13 -11.49 24.73
CA ILE A 243 -10.02 -12.79 24.03
C ILE A 243 -9.48 -13.81 25.04
N PRO A 244 -10.26 -14.87 25.38
CA PRO A 244 -9.90 -15.84 26.44
C PRO A 244 -8.67 -16.69 26.09
N GLU A 245 -8.42 -16.92 24.81
CA GLU A 245 -7.45 -17.88 24.28
C GLU A 245 -6.07 -17.29 23.95
N THR A 246 -5.85 -16.01 24.27
CA THR A 246 -4.54 -15.40 24.06
C THR A 246 -3.52 -15.85 25.09
N GLN A 247 -2.24 -15.99 24.67
CA GLN A 247 -1.13 -16.29 25.59
C GLN A 247 -0.97 -15.24 26.69
N VAL A 248 -1.49 -14.03 26.50
CA VAL A 248 -1.57 -12.96 27.48
C VAL A 248 -2.97 -12.98 28.09
N LYS A 249 -3.12 -13.67 29.20
CA LYS A 249 -4.40 -13.70 29.95
C LYS A 249 -4.84 -12.30 30.31
N GLY A 250 -6.06 -11.94 29.91
CA GLY A 250 -6.67 -10.65 30.25
C GLY A 250 -6.30 -9.49 29.30
N CYS A 251 -5.81 -9.78 28.09
CA CYS A 251 -5.68 -8.76 27.07
C CYS A 251 -7.05 -8.17 26.75
N LEU A 252 -7.30 -6.95 27.25
CA LEU A 252 -8.53 -6.22 26.96
C LEU A 252 -8.54 -5.81 25.49
N LEU A 253 -9.65 -6.08 24.81
CA LEU A 253 -9.95 -5.44 23.55
C LEU A 253 -10.08 -3.94 23.82
N TYR A 254 -9.44 -3.13 22.98
CA TYR A 254 -9.32 -1.70 23.20
C TYR A 254 -10.71 -1.03 23.27
N THR A 255 -10.96 -0.33 24.36
CA THR A 255 -12.06 0.63 24.46
C THR A 255 -11.44 2.03 24.35
N SER A 256 -11.85 2.80 23.33
CA SER A 256 -11.38 4.19 23.23
C SER A 256 -11.93 4.99 24.42
N PRO A 257 -11.07 5.59 25.27
CA PRO A 257 -11.57 6.48 26.31
C PRO A 257 -12.28 7.68 25.65
N SER A 258 -13.35 8.14 26.29
CA SER A 258 -13.99 9.39 25.92
C SER A 258 -12.96 10.53 25.93
N PRO A 259 -13.01 11.52 25.01
CA PRO A 259 -12.09 12.65 24.99
C PRO A 259 -12.04 13.49 26.26
N ARG A 260 -12.81 13.12 27.31
CA ARG A 260 -12.89 13.81 28.59
C ARG A 260 -12.05 13.19 29.72
N ASP A 261 -11.38 12.06 29.47
CA ASP A 261 -10.61 11.35 30.51
C ASP A 261 -9.10 11.62 30.41
N GLY A 262 -8.72 12.78 29.84
CA GLY A 262 -7.36 13.30 29.78
C GLY A 262 -7.28 14.75 30.19
#